data_dae559eac2ee2193b50e7e5d425f4cc5
#
_entry.id   dae559eac2ee2193b50e7e5d425f4cc5
#
_cell.length_a   1.000
_cell.length_b   1.000
_cell.length_c   1.000
_cell.angle_alpha   90.00
_cell.angle_beta   90.00
_cell.angle_gamma   90.00
#
_symmetry.space_group_name_H-M   'P 1'
#
loop_
_entity.id
_entity.type
_entity.pdbx_description
1 polymer ?
#
loop_
_entity_poly.entity_id
_entity_poly.type
_entity_poly.pdbx_seq_one_letter_code
_entity_poly.pdbx_strand_id
1 'polypeptide(L)'
;MTMPKLRFKSNELLREVSLSEVGNFYGGLSGKTKSDFGFGDSKFITYMNVFTNTIAKQDMCDLVMVGHNEKQNLVVDGDVLFTQSSETPEEVGMASVWTHKQKVYLNSFSFGLRIKNKQNVDPVYLTYLLRSPVYRKSISIQAQGISRYNLSSSRLSTLKVKIPALEEQQKIAAFFTALDEKIAVAKLQLEQINKLNLSIAKALLSGEKRRFQSDGSRYPDWQKGKLGDAFNVKMCKRIFKEETSEEGDIPFYKIGTFCGEADSYISRETFEYYSKKYSYPQKGDTLISCSGTVGRCVEFDGEPSYFQDSNIVWLEAKDREYIYNKAYLGAVLENLTWNELSSSTIKRIYSKDLLSKEWFIPCLEEQQRISELLQAMKIKISLRTKKLLSLQKLKKFFMQQMFV
;
A
#
# COMPACT_ATOMS: atom_id res chain seq x y z
N MET A 1 -35.52 15.00 1.85
CA MET A 1 -34.73 13.97 1.10
C MET A 1 -33.32 14.48 0.96
N THR A 2 -32.30 13.72 1.44
CA THR A 2 -30.92 14.10 1.24
C THR A 2 -30.54 13.85 -0.21
N MET A 3 -30.04 14.88 -0.89
CA MET A 3 -29.55 14.83 -2.27
C MET A 3 -28.01 14.72 -2.24
N PRO A 4 -27.37 14.09 -3.24
CA PRO A 4 -25.92 14.13 -3.40
C PRO A 4 -25.43 15.59 -3.46
N LYS A 5 -24.30 15.86 -2.82
CA LYS A 5 -23.70 17.22 -2.86
C LYS A 5 -23.12 17.54 -4.24
N LEU A 6 -22.72 16.52 -4.99
CA LEU A 6 -22.20 16.64 -6.35
C LEU A 6 -23.02 15.76 -7.29
N ARG A 7 -23.48 16.33 -8.42
CA ARG A 7 -24.18 15.63 -9.49
C ARG A 7 -23.69 16.10 -10.85
N PHE A 8 -23.79 15.25 -11.86
CA PHE A 8 -23.70 15.69 -13.24
C PHE A 8 -25.03 16.36 -13.60
N LYS A 9 -24.99 17.64 -13.98
CA LYS A 9 -26.12 18.54 -14.34
C LYS A 9 -27.43 17.81 -14.63
N SER A 10 -28.15 17.38 -13.62
CA SER A 10 -29.46 16.76 -13.70
C SER A 10 -30.35 17.39 -12.61
N ASN A 11 -31.51 17.89 -13.01
CA ASN A 11 -32.56 18.40 -12.09
C ASN A 11 -33.56 17.30 -11.71
N GLU A 12 -33.38 16.07 -12.20
CA GLU A 12 -34.27 14.96 -11.94
C GLU A 12 -34.12 14.43 -10.51
N LEU A 13 -35.28 14.03 -9.95
CA LEU A 13 -35.34 13.41 -8.63
C LEU A 13 -34.75 12.00 -8.68
N LEU A 14 -34.12 11.59 -7.57
CA LEU A 14 -33.66 10.21 -7.41
C LEU A 14 -34.87 9.28 -7.22
N ARG A 15 -34.88 8.17 -7.95
CA ARG A 15 -35.88 7.11 -7.77
C ARG A 15 -35.38 6.12 -6.70
N GLU A 16 -36.20 5.83 -5.71
CA GLU A 16 -35.95 4.79 -4.72
C GLU A 16 -36.48 3.45 -5.24
N VAL A 17 -35.61 2.41 -5.25
CA VAL A 17 -35.97 1.07 -5.67
C VAL A 17 -35.30 0.06 -4.76
N SER A 18 -35.95 -1.10 -4.54
CA SER A 18 -35.31 -2.23 -3.84
C SER A 18 -34.42 -3.05 -4.82
N LEU A 19 -33.41 -3.73 -4.31
CA LEU A 19 -32.58 -4.60 -5.16
C LEU A 19 -33.38 -5.78 -5.74
N SER A 20 -34.46 -6.21 -5.10
CA SER A 20 -35.37 -7.22 -5.64
C SER A 20 -36.17 -6.71 -6.86
N GLU A 21 -36.45 -5.42 -6.92
CA GLU A 21 -37.06 -4.81 -8.11
C GLU A 21 -36.02 -4.66 -9.24
N VAL A 22 -34.75 -4.38 -8.92
CA VAL A 22 -33.67 -4.22 -9.86
C VAL A 22 -33.33 -5.54 -10.58
N GLY A 23 -33.33 -6.67 -9.87
CA GLY A 23 -32.87 -7.93 -10.47
C GLY A 23 -33.25 -9.18 -9.71
N ASN A 24 -32.80 -10.31 -10.23
CA ASN A 24 -32.97 -11.63 -9.62
C ASN A 24 -31.64 -12.11 -9.03
N PHE A 25 -31.66 -12.51 -7.77
CA PHE A 25 -30.51 -13.08 -7.10
C PHE A 25 -30.31 -14.55 -7.47
N TYR A 26 -29.05 -15.01 -7.51
CA TYR A 26 -28.68 -16.39 -7.73
C TYR A 26 -27.41 -16.75 -6.95
N GLY A 27 -27.26 -18.01 -6.54
CA GLY A 27 -26.09 -18.49 -5.81
C GLY A 27 -24.89 -18.77 -6.72
N GLY A 28 -23.70 -18.79 -6.15
CA GLY A 28 -22.50 -19.32 -6.80
C GLY A 28 -22.52 -20.84 -6.93
N LEU A 29 -21.36 -21.41 -7.23
CA LEU A 29 -21.15 -22.87 -7.35
C LEU A 29 -21.65 -23.60 -6.11
N SER A 30 -22.40 -24.65 -6.30
CA SER A 30 -22.94 -25.53 -5.23
C SER A 30 -22.45 -26.96 -5.39
N GLY A 31 -22.36 -27.69 -4.26
CA GLY A 31 -21.95 -29.10 -4.26
C GLY A 31 -20.48 -29.33 -4.65
N LYS A 32 -19.63 -28.32 -4.67
CA LYS A 32 -18.20 -28.42 -5.00
C LYS A 32 -17.36 -28.63 -3.75
N THR A 33 -16.33 -29.45 -3.88
CA THR A 33 -15.32 -29.73 -2.86
C THR A 33 -13.97 -29.15 -3.28
N LYS A 34 -12.99 -29.11 -2.38
CA LYS A 34 -11.64 -28.59 -2.69
C LYS A 34 -11.01 -29.31 -3.89
N SER A 35 -11.32 -30.59 -4.11
CA SER A 35 -10.81 -31.38 -5.22
C SER A 35 -11.38 -30.99 -6.60
N ASP A 36 -12.42 -30.17 -6.67
CA ASP A 36 -13.01 -29.74 -7.94
C ASP A 36 -12.39 -28.49 -8.51
N PHE A 37 -11.49 -27.83 -7.73
CA PHE A 37 -10.87 -26.55 -8.09
C PHE A 37 -9.41 -26.69 -8.52
N GLY A 38 -8.92 -25.74 -9.33
CA GLY A 38 -7.56 -25.68 -9.83
C GLY A 38 -7.33 -26.44 -11.15
N PHE A 39 -8.35 -27.11 -11.68
CA PHE A 39 -8.31 -27.81 -12.96
C PHE A 39 -9.70 -27.87 -13.62
N GLY A 40 -9.77 -28.40 -14.84
CA GLY A 40 -11.01 -28.50 -15.62
C GLY A 40 -11.10 -27.44 -16.70
N ASP A 41 -12.18 -27.50 -17.50
CA ASP A 41 -12.36 -26.65 -18.69
C ASP A 41 -13.18 -25.40 -18.41
N SER A 42 -13.70 -25.27 -17.20
CA SER A 42 -14.55 -24.15 -16.82
C SER A 42 -13.79 -23.17 -15.94
N LYS A 43 -14.18 -21.89 -16.01
CA LYS A 43 -13.61 -20.83 -15.16
C LYS A 43 -14.65 -20.33 -14.16
N PHE A 44 -14.17 -19.93 -13.00
CA PHE A 44 -14.99 -19.25 -12.00
C PHE A 44 -14.33 -17.98 -11.47
N ILE A 45 -15.14 -17.00 -11.12
CA ILE A 45 -14.70 -15.75 -10.47
C ILE A 45 -14.39 -16.09 -9.02
N THR A 46 -13.11 -15.86 -8.60
CA THR A 46 -12.66 -16.14 -7.24
C THR A 46 -13.30 -15.16 -6.23
N TYR A 47 -13.33 -15.55 -4.96
CA TYR A 47 -13.78 -14.66 -3.88
C TYR A 47 -12.98 -13.36 -3.85
N MET A 48 -11.66 -13.44 -3.93
CA MET A 48 -10.78 -12.26 -3.91
C MET A 48 -10.99 -11.33 -5.10
N ASN A 49 -11.39 -11.87 -6.26
CA ASN A 49 -11.74 -11.06 -7.42
C ASN A 49 -12.96 -10.19 -7.14
N VAL A 50 -14.03 -10.78 -6.58
CA VAL A 50 -15.24 -10.04 -6.17
C VAL A 50 -14.93 -9.04 -5.04
N PHE A 51 -14.16 -9.45 -4.06
CA PHE A 51 -13.84 -8.65 -2.89
C PHE A 51 -13.04 -7.38 -3.23
N THR A 52 -11.97 -7.54 -4.03
CA THR A 52 -11.00 -6.46 -4.26
C THR A 52 -11.35 -5.54 -5.42
N ASN A 53 -12.05 -6.03 -6.44
CA ASN A 53 -12.28 -5.28 -7.67
C ASN A 53 -13.72 -4.79 -7.80
N THR A 54 -13.90 -3.54 -8.20
CA THR A 54 -15.23 -3.00 -8.57
C THR A 54 -15.73 -3.63 -9.88
N ILE A 55 -14.82 -3.83 -10.84
CA ILE A 55 -15.06 -4.59 -12.07
C ILE A 55 -14.21 -5.86 -11.96
N ALA A 56 -14.85 -7.04 -11.95
CA ALA A 56 -14.18 -8.33 -11.84
C ALA A 56 -13.30 -8.59 -13.06
N LYS A 57 -12.09 -9.12 -12.82
CA LYS A 57 -11.05 -9.29 -13.82
C LYS A 57 -11.00 -10.72 -14.35
N GLN A 58 -10.73 -10.90 -15.64
CA GLN A 58 -10.60 -12.22 -16.27
C GLN A 58 -9.35 -12.98 -15.81
N ASP A 59 -8.25 -12.27 -15.57
CA ASP A 59 -6.97 -12.83 -15.10
C ASP A 59 -6.98 -13.27 -13.62
N MET A 60 -8.02 -12.89 -12.87
CA MET A 60 -8.27 -13.34 -11.50
C MET A 60 -9.36 -14.40 -11.42
N CYS A 61 -9.73 -15.02 -12.53
CA CYS A 61 -10.55 -16.24 -12.56
C CYS A 61 -9.65 -17.46 -12.45
N ASP A 62 -10.19 -18.53 -11.83
CA ASP A 62 -9.48 -19.80 -11.67
C ASP A 62 -10.28 -20.95 -12.32
N LEU A 63 -9.68 -22.12 -12.42
CA LEU A 63 -10.27 -23.28 -13.05
C LEU A 63 -11.15 -24.07 -12.08
N VAL A 64 -12.22 -24.65 -12.61
CA VAL A 64 -13.13 -25.56 -11.87
C VAL A 64 -13.66 -26.64 -12.78
N MET A 65 -13.76 -27.87 -12.26
CA MET A 65 -14.43 -28.98 -12.94
C MET A 65 -15.95 -28.86 -12.75
N VAL A 66 -16.68 -28.75 -13.84
CA VAL A 66 -18.16 -28.78 -13.85
C VAL A 66 -18.62 -29.89 -14.80
N GLY A 67 -19.34 -30.86 -14.29
CA GLY A 67 -19.86 -32.01 -15.06
C GLY A 67 -20.92 -31.60 -16.09
N HIS A 68 -20.99 -32.31 -17.22
CA HIS A 68 -21.95 -32.01 -18.30
C HIS A 68 -23.41 -31.95 -17.87
N ASN A 69 -23.81 -32.76 -16.89
CA ASN A 69 -25.17 -32.81 -16.38
C ASN A 69 -25.40 -31.98 -15.13
N GLU A 70 -24.39 -31.19 -14.73
CA GLU A 70 -24.42 -30.40 -13.52
C GLU A 70 -25.08 -29.05 -13.76
N LYS A 71 -26.14 -28.75 -13.02
CA LYS A 71 -26.87 -27.49 -13.12
C LYS A 71 -26.23 -26.47 -12.20
N GLN A 72 -25.47 -25.56 -12.77
CA GLN A 72 -24.82 -24.44 -12.06
C GLN A 72 -25.22 -23.09 -12.68
N ASN A 73 -25.28 -22.06 -11.86
CA ASN A 73 -25.57 -20.71 -12.35
C ASN A 73 -24.36 -20.12 -13.07
N LEU A 74 -24.54 -19.65 -14.30
CA LEU A 74 -23.53 -18.93 -15.07
C LEU A 74 -23.62 -17.43 -14.77
N VAL A 75 -22.46 -16.79 -14.62
CA VAL A 75 -22.33 -15.34 -14.62
C VAL A 75 -22.29 -14.86 -16.07
N VAL A 76 -23.03 -13.82 -16.36
CA VAL A 76 -23.08 -13.17 -17.69
C VAL A 76 -22.74 -11.68 -17.57
N ASP A 77 -22.46 -11.06 -18.70
CA ASP A 77 -22.19 -9.62 -18.78
C ASP A 77 -23.27 -8.78 -18.09
N GLY A 78 -22.83 -7.90 -17.19
CA GLY A 78 -23.66 -6.99 -16.38
C GLY A 78 -24.22 -7.61 -15.10
N ASP A 79 -23.88 -8.86 -14.75
CA ASP A 79 -24.24 -9.39 -13.45
C ASP A 79 -23.44 -8.68 -12.34
N VAL A 80 -24.10 -8.29 -11.27
CA VAL A 80 -23.46 -7.72 -10.07
C VAL A 80 -23.29 -8.82 -9.04
N LEU A 81 -22.05 -9.00 -8.58
CA LEU A 81 -21.60 -10.11 -7.73
C LEU A 81 -21.33 -9.60 -6.32
N PHE A 82 -21.58 -10.40 -5.30
CA PHE A 82 -21.42 -10.03 -3.90
C PHE A 82 -20.69 -11.12 -3.13
N THR A 83 -19.77 -10.73 -2.24
CA THR A 83 -19.21 -11.62 -1.25
C THR A 83 -20.26 -11.98 -0.20
N GLN A 84 -20.39 -13.27 0.14
CA GLN A 84 -21.38 -13.75 1.11
C GLN A 84 -20.88 -13.69 2.54
N SER A 85 -19.59 -13.91 2.77
CA SER A 85 -19.03 -13.97 4.12
C SER A 85 -17.71 -13.22 4.23
N SER A 86 -17.42 -12.67 5.42
CA SER A 86 -16.13 -12.03 5.74
C SER A 86 -15.81 -12.17 7.23
N GLU A 87 -14.60 -11.78 7.63
CA GLU A 87 -14.15 -11.76 9.02
C GLU A 87 -14.71 -10.54 9.78
N THR A 88 -15.04 -9.48 9.07
CA THR A 88 -15.62 -8.25 9.64
C THR A 88 -16.96 -7.91 8.99
N PRO A 89 -17.90 -7.25 9.70
CA PRO A 89 -19.19 -6.86 9.13
C PRO A 89 -19.04 -5.79 8.05
N GLU A 90 -18.00 -4.97 8.13
CA GLU A 90 -17.71 -3.91 7.15
C GLU A 90 -17.29 -4.47 5.79
N GLU A 91 -16.74 -5.68 5.75
CA GLU A 91 -16.23 -6.30 4.53
C GLU A 91 -17.21 -7.25 3.85
N VAL A 92 -18.30 -7.64 4.52
CA VAL A 92 -19.31 -8.53 3.92
C VAL A 92 -20.11 -7.83 2.83
N GLY A 93 -20.55 -8.55 1.81
CA GLY A 93 -21.37 -7.99 0.72
C GLY A 93 -20.63 -6.99 -0.15
N MET A 94 -19.32 -7.14 -0.34
CA MET A 94 -18.58 -6.35 -1.32
C MET A 94 -19.09 -6.63 -2.73
N ALA A 95 -19.46 -5.58 -3.45
CA ALA A 95 -20.05 -5.69 -4.78
C ALA A 95 -18.98 -5.63 -5.88
N SER A 96 -19.13 -6.43 -6.93
CA SER A 96 -18.30 -6.38 -8.15
C SER A 96 -19.18 -6.64 -9.36
N VAL A 97 -18.88 -6.06 -10.51
CA VAL A 97 -19.62 -6.31 -11.75
C VAL A 97 -18.77 -7.12 -12.72
N TRP A 98 -19.41 -8.06 -13.43
CA TRP A 98 -18.81 -8.77 -14.55
C TRP A 98 -19.17 -8.07 -15.85
N THR A 99 -18.18 -7.56 -16.59
CA THR A 99 -18.38 -6.79 -17.85
C THR A 99 -17.79 -7.50 -19.07
N HIS A 100 -17.61 -8.82 -18.98
CA HIS A 100 -17.01 -9.59 -20.07
C HIS A 100 -18.03 -10.54 -20.70
N LYS A 101 -17.92 -10.74 -22.02
CA LYS A 101 -18.82 -11.64 -22.77
C LYS A 101 -18.62 -13.13 -22.42
N GLN A 102 -17.45 -13.48 -21.86
CA GLN A 102 -17.18 -14.85 -21.43
C GLN A 102 -18.12 -15.24 -20.30
N LYS A 103 -18.80 -16.37 -20.46
CA LYS A 103 -19.59 -17.02 -19.42
C LYS A 103 -18.66 -17.74 -18.46
N VAL A 104 -18.82 -17.48 -17.18
CA VAL A 104 -18.01 -18.06 -16.10
C VAL A 104 -18.92 -18.44 -14.94
N TYR A 105 -18.43 -19.22 -14.01
CA TYR A 105 -19.13 -19.51 -12.76
C TYR A 105 -18.74 -18.52 -11.67
N LEU A 106 -19.41 -18.54 -10.55
CA LEU A 106 -19.12 -17.74 -9.37
C LEU A 106 -18.71 -18.66 -8.21
N ASN A 107 -17.73 -18.29 -7.42
CA ASN A 107 -17.31 -19.09 -6.26
C ASN A 107 -18.47 -19.34 -5.27
N SER A 108 -18.35 -20.39 -4.46
CA SER A 108 -19.41 -20.84 -3.53
C SER A 108 -19.68 -19.89 -2.36
N PHE A 109 -18.79 -18.94 -2.10
CA PHE A 109 -18.92 -17.94 -1.02
C PHE A 109 -19.37 -16.57 -1.53
N SER A 110 -20.02 -16.56 -2.68
CA SER A 110 -20.55 -15.37 -3.33
C SER A 110 -21.90 -15.65 -3.97
N PHE A 111 -22.69 -14.61 -4.19
CA PHE A 111 -23.95 -14.68 -4.93
C PHE A 111 -24.01 -13.54 -5.94
N GLY A 112 -24.84 -13.71 -6.97
CA GLY A 112 -25.01 -12.73 -8.06
C GLY A 112 -26.39 -12.10 -8.06
N LEU A 113 -26.47 -10.91 -8.64
CA LEU A 113 -27.71 -10.19 -8.99
C LEU A 113 -27.72 -9.98 -10.49
N ARG A 114 -28.65 -10.61 -11.20
CA ARG A 114 -28.90 -10.41 -12.62
C ARG A 114 -29.93 -9.32 -12.81
N ILE A 115 -29.50 -8.20 -13.42
CA ILE A 115 -30.37 -7.05 -13.64
C ILE A 115 -31.45 -7.38 -14.67
N LYS A 116 -32.73 -7.14 -14.32
CA LYS A 116 -33.90 -7.41 -15.19
C LYS A 116 -33.95 -6.48 -16.40
N ASN A 117 -33.64 -5.19 -16.18
CA ASN A 117 -33.72 -4.17 -17.23
C ASN A 117 -32.54 -3.20 -17.16
N LYS A 118 -31.55 -3.42 -18.05
CA LYS A 118 -30.37 -2.55 -18.16
C LYS A 118 -30.67 -1.15 -18.71
N GLN A 119 -31.86 -0.91 -19.25
CA GLN A 119 -32.30 0.44 -19.66
C GLN A 119 -32.67 1.32 -18.46
N ASN A 120 -32.89 0.75 -17.29
CA ASN A 120 -33.23 1.47 -16.08
C ASN A 120 -32.08 1.56 -15.09
N VAL A 121 -31.16 0.58 -15.08
CA VAL A 121 -30.06 0.49 -14.11
C VAL A 121 -28.77 0.08 -14.82
N ASP A 122 -27.76 0.94 -14.74
CA ASP A 122 -26.42 0.62 -15.17
C ASP A 122 -25.71 -0.26 -14.11
N PRO A 123 -25.21 -1.45 -14.46
CA PRO A 123 -24.62 -2.38 -13.51
C PRO A 123 -23.28 -1.88 -12.91
N VAL A 124 -22.51 -1.11 -13.66
CA VAL A 124 -21.24 -0.52 -13.17
C VAL A 124 -21.55 0.58 -12.15
N TYR A 125 -22.52 1.46 -12.46
CA TYR A 125 -23.01 2.48 -11.52
C TYR A 125 -23.50 1.83 -10.22
N LEU A 126 -24.38 0.81 -10.33
CA LEU A 126 -24.93 0.12 -9.17
C LEU A 126 -23.82 -0.45 -8.28
N THR A 127 -22.78 -0.99 -8.89
CA THR A 127 -21.63 -1.53 -8.16
C THR A 127 -20.88 -0.42 -7.39
N TYR A 128 -20.64 0.73 -8.00
CA TYR A 128 -20.03 1.87 -7.29
C TYR A 128 -20.94 2.40 -6.16
N LEU A 129 -22.24 2.51 -6.43
CA LEU A 129 -23.22 2.92 -5.42
C LEU A 129 -23.14 2.00 -4.19
N LEU A 130 -23.19 0.68 -4.38
CA LEU A 130 -23.14 -0.31 -3.29
C LEU A 130 -21.78 -0.37 -2.57
N ARG A 131 -20.72 0.07 -3.21
CA ARG A 131 -19.38 0.25 -2.60
C ARG A 131 -19.22 1.63 -1.93
N SER A 132 -20.18 2.54 -2.06
CA SER A 132 -20.07 3.85 -1.41
C SER A 132 -20.19 3.74 0.11
N PRO A 133 -19.59 4.65 0.88
CA PRO A 133 -19.63 4.62 2.35
C PRO A 133 -21.04 4.53 2.93
N VAL A 134 -22.01 5.20 2.31
CA VAL A 134 -23.42 5.19 2.74
C VAL A 134 -24.00 3.78 2.66
N TYR A 135 -23.91 3.14 1.48
CA TYR A 135 -24.46 1.80 1.28
C TYR A 135 -23.64 0.71 1.95
N ARG A 136 -22.32 0.87 2.09
CA ARG A 136 -21.51 -0.04 2.90
C ARG A 136 -21.98 -0.10 4.34
N LYS A 137 -22.30 1.05 4.95
CA LYS A 137 -22.89 1.10 6.31
C LYS A 137 -24.23 0.35 6.36
N SER A 138 -25.11 0.57 5.38
CA SER A 138 -26.41 -0.09 5.32
C SER A 138 -26.31 -1.60 5.09
N ILE A 139 -25.30 -2.06 4.34
CA ILE A 139 -25.03 -3.49 4.08
C ILE A 139 -24.42 -4.15 5.33
N SER A 140 -23.48 -3.50 6.00
CA SER A 140 -22.81 -4.07 7.19
C SER A 140 -23.80 -4.31 8.34
N ILE A 141 -24.81 -3.48 8.51
CA ILE A 141 -25.88 -3.67 9.53
C ILE A 141 -26.69 -4.94 9.26
N GLN A 142 -26.79 -5.39 8.01
CA GLN A 142 -27.53 -6.60 7.64
C GLN A 142 -26.71 -7.89 7.82
N ALA A 143 -25.42 -7.78 8.11
CA ALA A 143 -24.51 -8.89 8.37
C ALA A 143 -24.90 -9.63 9.67
N GLN A 144 -24.76 -10.94 9.67
CA GLN A 144 -25.04 -11.81 10.82
C GLN A 144 -23.84 -12.68 11.14
N GLY A 145 -23.55 -12.84 12.41
CA GLY A 145 -22.47 -13.69 12.91
C GLY A 145 -21.70 -13.03 14.06
N ILE A 146 -20.81 -13.79 14.70
CA ILE A 146 -19.99 -13.33 15.82
C ILE A 146 -18.51 -13.38 15.44
N SER A 147 -18.02 -14.52 14.94
CA SER A 147 -16.63 -14.71 14.51
C SER A 147 -16.46 -14.63 12.99
N ARG A 148 -17.53 -14.90 12.26
CA ARG A 148 -17.62 -14.80 10.81
C ARG A 148 -18.98 -14.23 10.44
N TYR A 149 -18.97 -13.14 9.70
CA TYR A 149 -20.16 -12.41 9.30
C TYR A 149 -20.66 -12.90 7.95
N ASN A 150 -21.96 -13.14 7.84
CA ASN A 150 -22.62 -13.63 6.64
C ASN A 150 -23.75 -12.69 6.22
N LEU A 151 -23.91 -12.51 4.92
CA LEU A 151 -24.98 -11.76 4.29
C LEU A 151 -25.74 -12.68 3.32
N SER A 152 -27.04 -12.87 3.53
CA SER A 152 -27.85 -13.63 2.59
C SER A 152 -28.38 -12.73 1.46
N SER A 153 -28.57 -13.30 0.27
CA SER A 153 -29.20 -12.62 -0.86
C SER A 153 -30.62 -12.13 -0.53
N SER A 154 -31.38 -12.87 0.28
CA SER A 154 -32.71 -12.49 0.73
C SER A 154 -32.73 -11.21 1.56
N ARG A 155 -31.74 -11.02 2.45
CA ARG A 155 -31.59 -9.77 3.20
C ARG A 155 -31.17 -8.62 2.31
N LEU A 156 -30.14 -8.84 1.49
CA LEU A 156 -29.67 -7.80 0.58
C LEU A 156 -30.75 -7.39 -0.43
N SER A 157 -31.66 -8.28 -0.82
CA SER A 157 -32.74 -7.99 -1.76
C SER A 157 -33.69 -6.90 -1.30
N THR A 158 -33.85 -6.72 0.01
CA THR A 158 -34.72 -5.68 0.61
C THR A 158 -34.04 -4.31 0.69
N LEU A 159 -32.73 -4.23 0.41
CA LEU A 159 -32.02 -2.95 0.46
C LEU A 159 -32.59 -1.99 -0.58
N LYS A 160 -33.03 -0.83 -0.12
CA LYS A 160 -33.47 0.26 -0.98
C LYS A 160 -32.29 1.13 -1.40
N VAL A 161 -32.21 1.42 -2.68
CA VAL A 161 -31.18 2.28 -3.26
C VAL A 161 -31.84 3.44 -4.00
N LYS A 162 -31.20 4.60 -3.96
CA LYS A 162 -31.62 5.81 -4.67
C LYS A 162 -30.77 5.95 -5.93
N ILE A 163 -31.42 5.92 -7.08
CA ILE A 163 -30.77 5.97 -8.39
C ILE A 163 -31.26 7.15 -9.22
N PRO A 164 -30.37 7.88 -9.92
CA PRO A 164 -30.74 8.93 -10.86
C PRO A 164 -31.22 8.33 -12.21
N ALA A 165 -31.51 9.19 -13.18
CA ALA A 165 -31.75 8.79 -14.57
C ALA A 165 -30.55 8.01 -15.13
N LEU A 166 -30.81 7.11 -16.10
CA LEU A 166 -29.78 6.21 -16.66
C LEU A 166 -28.57 6.97 -17.23
N GLU A 167 -28.81 8.10 -17.90
CA GLU A 167 -27.73 8.93 -18.48
C GLU A 167 -26.75 9.43 -17.38
N GLU A 168 -27.27 9.84 -16.23
CA GLU A 168 -26.43 10.27 -15.10
C GLU A 168 -25.69 9.07 -14.47
N GLN A 169 -26.37 7.91 -14.34
CA GLN A 169 -25.73 6.67 -13.89
C GLN A 169 -24.52 6.33 -14.75
N GLN A 170 -24.66 6.38 -16.07
CA GLN A 170 -23.58 6.08 -17.02
C GLN A 170 -22.42 7.08 -16.93
N LYS A 171 -22.72 8.38 -16.74
CA LYS A 171 -21.67 9.40 -16.52
C LYS A 171 -20.88 9.15 -15.23
N ILE A 172 -21.58 8.80 -14.14
CA ILE A 172 -20.97 8.48 -12.86
C ILE A 172 -20.11 7.21 -12.99
N ALA A 173 -20.64 6.15 -13.63
CA ALA A 173 -19.94 4.91 -13.88
C ALA A 173 -18.64 5.12 -14.67
N ALA A 174 -18.73 5.86 -15.80
CA ALA A 174 -17.57 6.20 -16.62
C ALA A 174 -16.50 7.01 -15.86
N PHE A 175 -16.96 7.99 -15.04
CA PHE A 175 -16.06 8.81 -14.22
C PHE A 175 -15.27 7.96 -13.22
N PHE A 176 -15.93 7.11 -12.44
CA PHE A 176 -15.23 6.27 -11.46
C PHE A 176 -14.38 5.18 -12.10
N THR A 177 -14.82 4.62 -13.23
CA THR A 177 -14.03 3.65 -14.00
C THR A 177 -12.72 4.28 -14.47
N ALA A 178 -12.78 5.47 -15.10
CA ALA A 178 -11.59 6.19 -15.52
C ALA A 178 -10.66 6.57 -14.35
N LEU A 179 -11.24 6.86 -13.17
CA LEU A 179 -10.45 7.15 -11.98
C LEU A 179 -9.76 5.89 -11.42
N ASP A 180 -10.45 4.74 -11.42
CA ASP A 180 -9.86 3.45 -11.03
C ASP A 180 -8.75 3.01 -11.98
N GLU A 181 -8.91 3.20 -13.28
CA GLU A 181 -7.84 2.96 -14.26
C GLU A 181 -6.62 3.83 -14.00
N LYS A 182 -6.80 5.12 -13.72
CA LYS A 182 -5.69 6.01 -13.36
C LYS A 182 -4.98 5.57 -12.08
N ILE A 183 -5.73 5.12 -11.07
CA ILE A 183 -5.17 4.58 -9.83
C ILE A 183 -4.37 3.30 -10.10
N ALA A 184 -4.91 2.38 -10.92
CA ALA A 184 -4.25 1.14 -11.27
C ALA A 184 -2.94 1.39 -12.04
N VAL A 185 -2.95 2.29 -13.03
CA VAL A 185 -1.74 2.69 -13.78
C VAL A 185 -0.71 3.34 -12.85
N ALA A 186 -1.13 4.25 -11.96
CA ALA A 186 -0.23 4.90 -11.01
C ALA A 186 0.42 3.88 -10.04
N LYS A 187 -0.33 2.88 -9.59
CA LYS A 187 0.16 1.79 -8.75
C LYS A 187 1.20 0.95 -9.48
N LEU A 188 0.90 0.52 -10.71
CA LEU A 188 1.83 -0.26 -11.54
C LEU A 188 3.13 0.52 -11.81
N GLN A 189 3.03 1.81 -12.15
CA GLN A 189 4.20 2.67 -12.35
C GLN A 189 5.05 2.80 -11.11
N LEU A 190 4.43 2.88 -9.91
CA LEU A 190 5.15 2.93 -8.65
C LEU A 190 5.88 1.61 -8.36
N GLU A 191 5.25 0.47 -8.62
CA GLU A 191 5.88 -0.85 -8.47
C GLU A 191 7.08 -1.02 -9.41
N GLN A 192 6.93 -0.61 -10.68
CA GLN A 192 8.00 -0.70 -11.68
C GLN A 192 9.20 0.20 -11.31
N ILE A 193 8.95 1.45 -10.88
CA ILE A 193 10.04 2.36 -10.52
C ILE A 193 10.76 1.92 -9.24
N ASN A 194 10.06 1.29 -8.27
CA ASN A 194 10.68 0.72 -7.08
C ASN A 194 11.60 -0.45 -7.44
N LYS A 195 11.16 -1.37 -8.32
CA LYS A 195 12.00 -2.48 -8.81
C LYS A 195 13.24 -1.97 -9.56
N LEU A 196 13.05 -0.96 -10.42
CA LEU A 196 14.15 -0.34 -11.17
C LEU A 196 15.14 0.33 -10.23
N ASN A 197 14.67 1.09 -9.24
CA ASN A 197 15.52 1.74 -8.24
C ASN A 197 16.39 0.73 -7.49
N LEU A 198 15.79 -0.37 -7.02
CA LEU A 198 16.52 -1.43 -6.32
C LEU A 198 17.61 -2.05 -7.21
N SER A 199 17.29 -2.33 -8.49
CA SER A 199 18.24 -2.88 -9.45
C SER A 199 19.40 -1.91 -9.75
N ILE A 200 19.09 -0.62 -9.95
CA ILE A 200 20.09 0.43 -10.20
C ILE A 200 20.97 0.63 -8.96
N ALA A 201 20.38 0.74 -7.77
CA ALA A 201 21.13 0.90 -6.54
C ALA A 201 22.13 -0.26 -6.34
N LYS A 202 21.66 -1.51 -6.51
CA LYS A 202 22.52 -2.68 -6.45
C LYS A 202 23.68 -2.62 -7.47
N ALA A 203 23.38 -2.25 -8.70
CA ALA A 203 24.40 -2.17 -9.76
C ALA A 203 25.43 -1.03 -9.54
N LEU A 204 24.96 0.12 -9.00
CA LEU A 204 25.83 1.28 -8.71
C LEU A 204 26.68 1.10 -7.45
N LEU A 205 26.22 0.31 -6.48
CA LEU A 205 26.91 0.11 -5.20
C LEU A 205 27.77 -1.16 -5.18
N SER A 206 27.70 -2.03 -6.21
CA SER A 206 28.48 -3.29 -6.27
C SER A 206 29.91 -3.13 -6.77
N GLY A 207 30.25 -2.01 -7.40
CA GLY A 207 31.55 -1.80 -8.03
C GLY A 207 31.82 -2.63 -9.30
N GLU A 208 30.87 -3.49 -9.71
CA GLU A 208 31.09 -4.44 -10.83
C GLU A 208 31.00 -3.81 -12.23
N LYS A 209 30.36 -2.65 -12.36
CA LYS A 209 30.16 -2.02 -13.67
C LYS A 209 31.27 -1.06 -14.04
N ARG A 210 31.63 -1.02 -15.35
CA ARG A 210 32.54 -0.01 -15.89
C ARG A 210 31.93 1.39 -15.71
N ARG A 211 32.75 2.30 -15.24
CA ARG A 211 32.34 3.65 -14.81
C ARG A 211 33.23 4.68 -15.50
N PHE A 212 32.60 5.65 -16.13
CA PHE A 212 33.29 6.67 -16.91
C PHE A 212 32.93 8.07 -16.41
N GLN A 213 33.92 8.95 -16.42
CA GLN A 213 33.75 10.36 -16.19
C GLN A 213 33.04 11.03 -17.38
N SER A 214 32.67 12.30 -17.24
CA SER A 214 32.01 13.05 -18.33
C SER A 214 32.87 13.25 -19.56
N ASP A 215 34.18 13.24 -19.40
CA ASP A 215 35.17 13.33 -20.49
C ASP A 215 35.48 11.99 -21.19
N GLY A 216 34.84 10.90 -20.74
CA GLY A 216 35.05 9.55 -21.26
C GLY A 216 36.21 8.80 -20.60
N SER A 217 36.96 9.40 -19.69
CA SER A 217 38.00 8.74 -18.92
C SER A 217 37.37 7.78 -17.89
N ARG A 218 38.15 6.77 -17.46
CA ARG A 218 37.68 5.80 -16.45
C ARG A 218 37.95 6.33 -15.06
N TYR A 219 36.98 6.15 -14.13
CA TYR A 219 37.23 6.40 -12.71
C TYR A 219 38.28 5.44 -12.15
N PRO A 220 39.01 5.85 -11.10
CA PRO A 220 39.92 4.95 -10.37
C PRO A 220 39.20 3.71 -9.86
N ASP A 221 39.96 2.62 -9.67
CA ASP A 221 39.42 1.40 -9.09
C ASP A 221 38.97 1.65 -7.64
N TRP A 222 37.85 1.03 -7.27
CA TRP A 222 37.30 1.20 -5.94
C TRP A 222 38.13 0.48 -4.89
N GLN A 223 38.28 1.09 -3.75
CA GLN A 223 38.74 0.43 -2.57
C GLN A 223 37.60 -0.38 -1.95
N LYS A 224 37.95 -1.52 -1.32
CA LYS A 224 37.00 -2.33 -0.57
C LYS A 224 37.46 -2.36 0.89
N GLY A 225 36.55 -2.08 1.81
CA GLY A 225 36.81 -2.08 3.24
C GLY A 225 35.60 -2.49 4.05
N LYS A 226 35.74 -2.62 5.35
CA LYS A 226 34.62 -2.75 6.28
C LYS A 226 34.22 -1.40 6.80
N LEU A 227 32.93 -1.23 7.10
CA LEU A 227 32.44 0.01 7.74
C LEU A 227 33.21 0.30 9.03
N GLY A 228 33.56 -0.73 9.79
CA GLY A 228 34.34 -0.60 11.03
C GLY A 228 35.77 -0.12 10.84
N ASP A 229 36.32 -0.13 9.64
CA ASP A 229 37.67 0.39 9.40
C ASP A 229 37.62 1.96 9.47
N ALA A 230 36.58 2.57 8.97
CA ALA A 230 36.43 4.01 8.86
C ALA A 230 35.50 4.64 9.92
N PHE A 231 34.58 3.88 10.49
CA PHE A 231 33.48 4.45 11.30
C PHE A 231 33.36 3.80 12.70
N ASN A 232 32.79 4.58 13.62
CA ASN A 232 32.27 4.14 14.90
C ASN A 232 30.74 4.22 14.88
N VAL A 233 30.06 3.32 15.60
CA VAL A 233 28.62 3.41 15.83
C VAL A 233 28.35 4.38 16.97
N LYS A 234 27.48 5.34 16.74
CA LYS A 234 27.02 6.32 17.72
C LYS A 234 25.52 6.19 17.94
N MET A 235 25.07 6.60 19.11
CA MET A 235 23.67 6.65 19.51
C MET A 235 23.44 7.80 20.48
N CYS A 236 22.21 8.27 20.58
CA CYS A 236 21.81 9.25 21.59
C CYS A 236 21.93 8.68 23.00
N LYS A 237 22.10 9.54 24.01
CA LYS A 237 21.98 9.16 25.40
C LYS A 237 20.54 8.78 25.72
N ARG A 238 20.36 7.75 26.56
CA ARG A 238 19.02 7.28 26.95
C ARG A 238 18.22 8.39 27.63
N ILE A 239 16.97 8.52 27.16
CA ILE A 239 15.90 9.27 27.78
C ILE A 239 14.97 8.27 28.47
N PHE A 240 14.64 8.51 29.74
CA PHE A 240 13.72 7.67 30.51
C PHE A 240 12.27 8.11 30.27
N LYS A 241 11.32 7.23 30.58
CA LYS A 241 9.89 7.49 30.34
C LYS A 241 9.39 8.73 31.08
N GLU A 242 9.93 8.98 32.26
CA GLU A 242 9.61 10.11 33.12
C GLU A 242 10.07 11.46 32.56
N GLU A 243 11.02 11.45 31.61
CA GLU A 243 11.52 12.63 30.91
C GLU A 243 10.75 12.90 29.60
N THR A 244 9.72 12.07 29.29
CA THR A 244 8.91 12.19 28.07
C THR A 244 7.46 12.55 28.39
N SER A 245 6.80 13.19 27.42
CA SER A 245 5.38 13.57 27.45
C SER A 245 4.69 13.14 26.15
N GLU A 246 3.34 13.10 26.14
CA GLU A 246 2.55 12.84 24.93
C GLU A 246 2.49 14.06 23.99
N GLU A 247 2.75 15.26 24.53
CA GLU A 247 2.81 16.53 23.80
C GLU A 247 4.06 17.29 24.23
N GLY A 248 4.67 18.07 23.32
CA GLY A 248 5.86 18.86 23.63
C GLY A 248 6.52 19.46 22.39
N ASP A 249 7.64 20.17 22.65
CA ASP A 249 8.34 20.94 21.62
C ASP A 249 9.24 20.09 20.73
N ILE A 250 9.90 19.07 21.30
CA ILE A 250 10.94 18.30 20.60
C ILE A 250 10.45 16.84 20.44
N PRO A 251 10.25 16.37 19.21
CA PRO A 251 9.86 14.99 18.93
C PRO A 251 10.91 14.00 19.46
N PHE A 252 10.45 12.97 20.17
CA PHE A 252 11.26 11.83 20.60
C PHE A 252 10.86 10.57 19.83
N TYR A 253 11.72 10.16 18.90
CA TYR A 253 11.46 8.99 18.06
C TYR A 253 11.92 7.70 18.75
N LYS A 254 10.95 6.86 19.07
CA LYS A 254 11.15 5.48 19.50
C LYS A 254 11.22 4.56 18.27
N ILE A 255 11.65 3.32 18.45
CA ILE A 255 11.73 2.38 17.33
C ILE A 255 10.38 2.16 16.61
N GLY A 256 9.28 2.25 17.32
CA GLY A 256 7.93 2.12 16.75
C GLY A 256 7.50 3.29 15.88
N THR A 257 7.99 4.49 16.18
CA THR A 257 7.65 5.74 15.47
C THR A 257 8.75 6.19 14.50
N PHE A 258 9.88 5.48 14.45
CA PHE A 258 10.97 5.79 13.54
C PHE A 258 10.53 5.70 12.07
N CYS A 259 10.80 6.71 11.29
CA CYS A 259 10.33 6.95 9.91
C CYS A 259 8.83 7.31 9.81
N GLY A 260 8.18 7.68 10.90
CA GLY A 260 6.79 8.10 10.96
C GLY A 260 6.59 9.35 11.80
N GLU A 261 5.40 9.52 12.34
CA GLU A 261 5.07 10.62 13.24
C GLU A 261 5.46 10.24 14.68
N ALA A 262 6.00 11.19 15.44
CA ALA A 262 6.34 10.98 16.84
C ALA A 262 5.06 10.91 17.68
N ASP A 263 5.06 10.01 18.69
CA ASP A 263 4.02 9.84 19.68
C ASP A 263 4.49 10.22 21.09
N SER A 264 5.70 10.78 21.17
CA SER A 264 6.36 11.14 22.43
C SER A 264 7.29 12.33 22.20
N TYR A 265 7.44 13.15 23.21
CA TYR A 265 8.19 14.40 23.12
C TYR A 265 9.07 14.58 24.36
N ILE A 266 10.11 15.42 24.26
CA ILE A 266 10.92 15.88 25.38
C ILE A 266 10.91 17.42 25.45
N SER A 267 11.23 17.96 26.62
CA SER A 267 11.34 19.41 26.78
C SER A 267 12.54 19.98 25.99
N ARG A 268 12.46 21.23 25.58
CA ARG A 268 13.57 21.93 24.92
C ARG A 268 14.82 21.99 25.83
N GLU A 269 14.65 22.17 27.11
CA GLU A 269 15.75 22.17 28.10
C GLU A 269 16.48 20.82 28.10
N THR A 270 15.72 19.70 28.21
CA THR A 270 16.26 18.33 28.12
C THR A 270 17.00 18.12 26.81
N PHE A 271 16.43 18.50 25.69
CA PHE A 271 17.06 18.40 24.39
C PHE A 271 18.38 19.17 24.31
N GLU A 272 18.40 20.43 24.73
CA GLU A 272 19.62 21.26 24.67
C GLU A 272 20.72 20.71 25.57
N TYR A 273 20.37 20.22 26.76
CA TYR A 273 21.34 19.62 27.66
C TYR A 273 21.94 18.33 27.06
N TYR A 274 21.08 17.41 26.56
CA TYR A 274 21.54 16.13 26.07
C TYR A 274 22.28 16.24 24.72
N SER A 275 21.81 17.07 23.80
CA SER A 275 22.44 17.25 22.48
C SER A 275 23.81 17.92 22.55
N LYS A 276 24.04 18.80 23.55
CA LYS A 276 25.34 19.45 23.78
C LYS A 276 26.32 18.56 24.52
N LYS A 277 25.84 17.72 25.44
CA LYS A 277 26.70 16.94 26.34
C LYS A 277 27.06 15.57 25.80
N TYR A 278 26.20 14.95 25.01
CA TYR A 278 26.35 13.59 24.50
C TYR A 278 26.38 13.53 22.99
N SER A 279 26.62 12.34 22.44
CA SER A 279 26.57 12.11 20.99
C SER A 279 25.20 12.45 20.45
N TYR A 280 25.16 13.25 19.40
CA TYR A 280 23.96 13.68 18.73
C TYR A 280 24.24 13.72 17.19
N PRO A 281 23.31 13.27 16.33
CA PRO A 281 23.52 13.22 14.90
C PRO A 281 23.61 14.62 14.30
N GLN A 282 24.37 14.76 13.22
CA GLN A 282 24.47 15.97 12.43
C GLN A 282 23.64 15.88 11.17
N LYS A 283 23.21 17.02 10.64
CA LYS A 283 22.51 17.07 9.35
C LYS A 283 23.23 16.25 8.28
N GLY A 284 22.47 15.40 7.59
CA GLY A 284 22.96 14.49 6.57
C GLY A 284 23.45 13.14 7.11
N ASP A 285 23.53 12.94 8.44
CA ASP A 285 23.82 11.63 8.98
C ASP A 285 22.65 10.66 8.73
N THR A 286 22.95 9.44 8.38
CA THR A 286 21.94 8.41 8.18
C THR A 286 21.73 7.64 9.48
N LEU A 287 20.54 7.78 10.04
CA LEU A 287 20.07 7.03 11.19
C LEU A 287 19.55 5.67 10.73
N ILE A 288 19.89 4.59 11.46
CA ILE A 288 19.51 3.22 11.14
C ILE A 288 18.83 2.54 12.33
N SER A 289 17.71 1.84 12.08
CA SER A 289 17.02 1.05 13.09
C SER A 289 17.72 -0.28 13.35
N CYS A 290 18.06 -0.55 14.61
CA CYS A 290 18.74 -1.77 15.05
C CYS A 290 17.81 -2.83 15.63
N SER A 291 16.53 -2.54 15.86
CA SER A 291 15.53 -3.48 16.39
C SER A 291 14.17 -3.28 15.70
N GLY A 292 13.20 -4.13 15.99
CA GLY A 292 11.90 -4.13 15.32
C GLY A 292 12.04 -4.43 13.81
N THR A 293 11.65 -3.48 12.95
CA THR A 293 11.98 -3.56 11.52
C THR A 293 13.43 -3.09 11.34
N VAL A 294 14.38 -4.03 11.41
CA VAL A 294 15.83 -3.74 11.34
C VAL A 294 16.25 -3.19 9.99
N GLY A 295 17.25 -2.28 9.98
CA GLY A 295 17.86 -1.75 8.76
C GLY A 295 17.06 -0.65 8.06
N ARG A 296 15.99 -0.11 8.67
CA ARG A 296 15.34 1.10 8.14
C ARG A 296 16.28 2.29 8.35
N CYS A 297 16.43 3.09 7.30
CA CYS A 297 17.30 4.26 7.30
C CYS A 297 16.50 5.55 7.10
N VAL A 298 16.94 6.62 7.80
CA VAL A 298 16.42 7.99 7.64
C VAL A 298 17.61 8.92 7.65
N GLU A 299 17.69 9.83 6.67
CA GLU A 299 18.62 10.93 6.70
C GLU A 299 18.14 11.98 7.73
N PHE A 300 19.01 12.35 8.65
CA PHE A 300 18.71 13.40 9.62
C PHE A 300 18.75 14.76 8.93
N ASP A 301 17.64 15.49 8.96
CA ASP A 301 17.45 16.77 8.28
C ASP A 301 18.02 17.97 9.02
N GLY A 302 18.42 17.75 10.29
CA GLY A 302 18.95 18.79 11.19
C GLY A 302 17.88 19.48 12.04
N GLU A 303 16.61 19.14 11.88
CA GLU A 303 15.54 19.68 12.73
C GLU A 303 15.62 19.10 14.15
N PRO A 304 15.37 19.91 15.19
CA PRO A 304 15.44 19.46 16.57
C PRO A 304 14.53 18.25 16.83
N SER A 305 15.14 17.10 17.08
CA SER A 305 14.47 15.85 17.38
C SER A 305 15.41 14.93 18.14
N TYR A 306 14.90 13.98 18.92
CA TYR A 306 15.74 13.06 19.71
C TYR A 306 15.38 11.61 19.42
N PHE A 307 16.34 10.69 19.59
CA PHE A 307 16.22 9.33 19.10
C PHE A 307 16.49 8.31 20.22
N GLN A 308 15.72 7.22 20.24
CA GLN A 308 15.86 6.17 21.23
C GLN A 308 17.23 5.50 21.14
N ASP A 309 17.94 5.47 22.26
CA ASP A 309 19.26 4.84 22.40
C ASP A 309 19.27 3.37 21.98
N SER A 310 20.41 2.89 21.53
CA SER A 310 20.70 1.50 21.13
C SER A 310 19.78 0.87 20.08
N ASN A 311 18.60 1.45 19.82
CA ASN A 311 17.66 1.00 18.80
C ASN A 311 17.75 1.83 17.52
N ILE A 312 18.22 3.09 17.63
CA ILE A 312 18.46 3.99 16.52
C ILE A 312 19.91 4.49 16.64
N VAL A 313 20.71 4.20 15.63
CA VAL A 313 22.15 4.51 15.63
C VAL A 313 22.55 5.18 14.34
N TRP A 314 23.74 5.79 14.31
CA TRP A 314 24.37 6.29 13.09
C TRP A 314 25.86 5.98 13.08
N LEU A 315 26.52 6.21 11.95
CA LEU A 315 27.96 6.06 11.80
C LEU A 315 28.64 7.41 11.84
N GLU A 316 29.69 7.52 12.66
CA GLU A 316 30.57 8.68 12.74
C GLU A 316 31.98 8.28 12.35
N ALA A 317 32.65 9.06 11.48
CA ALA A 317 34.02 8.79 11.07
C ALA A 317 34.95 8.75 12.28
N LYS A 318 35.88 7.79 12.30
CA LYS A 318 36.92 7.66 13.34
C LYS A 318 37.91 8.82 13.28
N ASP A 319 38.28 9.19 12.06
CA ASP A 319 39.13 10.30 11.75
C ASP A 319 38.27 11.46 11.26
N ARG A 320 38.41 12.65 11.87
CA ARG A 320 37.67 13.86 11.48
C ARG A 320 38.12 14.41 10.12
N GLU A 321 39.30 14.05 9.68
CA GLU A 321 39.84 14.43 8.37
C GLU A 321 39.40 13.45 7.27
N TYR A 322 38.73 12.31 7.63
CA TYR A 322 38.23 11.35 6.66
C TYR A 322 37.09 11.93 5.82
N ILE A 323 37.38 12.19 4.56
CA ILE A 323 36.46 12.84 3.64
C ILE A 323 35.64 11.74 2.94
N TYR A 324 34.32 11.81 3.08
CA TYR A 324 33.34 10.95 2.40
C TYR A 324 32.04 11.68 2.14
N ASN A 325 31.26 11.19 1.18
CA ASN A 325 29.93 11.71 0.90
C ASN A 325 28.90 11.04 1.81
N LYS A 326 28.26 11.79 2.70
CA LYS A 326 27.24 11.29 3.64
C LYS A 326 26.04 10.63 2.92
N ALA A 327 25.58 11.21 1.81
CA ALA A 327 24.45 10.66 1.04
C ALA A 327 24.83 9.34 0.34
N TYR A 328 26.10 9.18 -0.08
CA TYR A 328 26.62 7.90 -0.59
C TYR A 328 26.62 6.84 0.51
N LEU A 329 27.18 7.17 1.69
CA LEU A 329 27.13 6.26 2.85
C LEU A 329 25.69 5.88 3.20
N GLY A 330 24.78 6.84 3.21
CA GLY A 330 23.35 6.60 3.42
C GLY A 330 22.78 5.60 2.40
N ALA A 331 23.11 5.78 1.12
CA ALA A 331 22.68 4.84 0.07
C ALA A 331 23.26 3.43 0.28
N VAL A 332 24.51 3.31 0.72
CA VAL A 332 25.12 2.02 1.08
C VAL A 332 24.33 1.38 2.23
N LEU A 333 24.11 2.11 3.33
CA LEU A 333 23.40 1.59 4.51
C LEU A 333 21.99 1.10 4.21
N GLU A 334 21.25 1.82 3.37
CA GLU A 334 19.89 1.46 2.93
C GLU A 334 19.86 0.16 2.09
N ASN A 335 20.94 -0.15 1.41
CA ASN A 335 21.04 -1.32 0.55
C ASN A 335 21.77 -2.52 1.20
N LEU A 336 22.16 -2.41 2.48
CA LEU A 336 22.71 -3.53 3.23
C LEU A 336 21.65 -4.63 3.42
N THR A 337 22.10 -5.88 3.32
CA THR A 337 21.25 -7.04 3.60
C THR A 337 21.48 -7.55 5.03
N TRP A 338 20.40 -7.92 5.70
CA TRP A 338 20.39 -8.39 7.09
C TRP A 338 19.89 -9.84 7.21
N ASN A 339 19.98 -10.63 6.13
CA ASN A 339 19.44 -12.00 6.06
C ASN A 339 20.20 -12.99 6.96
N GLU A 340 21.43 -12.68 7.34
CA GLU A 340 22.31 -13.52 8.15
C GLU A 340 22.10 -13.34 9.67
N LEU A 341 21.23 -12.40 10.08
CA LEU A 341 20.89 -12.25 11.50
C LEU A 341 20.19 -13.52 11.96
N SER A 342 20.80 -14.18 12.95
CA SER A 342 20.40 -15.47 13.51
C SER A 342 18.87 -15.59 13.70
N SER A 343 18.37 -16.81 13.59
CA SER A 343 16.96 -17.24 13.69
C SER A 343 16.28 -16.99 15.04
N SER A 344 16.76 -16.05 15.86
CA SER A 344 16.12 -15.64 17.10
C SER A 344 14.81 -14.92 16.81
N THR A 345 13.81 -15.12 17.65
CA THR A 345 12.45 -14.56 17.57
C THR A 345 12.46 -13.02 17.48
N ILE A 346 13.52 -12.36 17.94
CA ILE A 346 13.72 -10.91 17.84
C ILE A 346 14.98 -10.63 17.03
N LYS A 347 14.80 -10.13 15.81
CA LYS A 347 15.92 -9.67 14.97
C LYS A 347 16.47 -8.37 15.53
N ARG A 348 17.82 -8.33 15.76
CA ARG A 348 18.54 -7.13 16.20
C ARG A 348 19.87 -7.02 15.47
N ILE A 349 20.23 -5.80 15.06
CA ILE A 349 21.55 -5.43 14.57
C ILE A 349 22.39 -4.97 15.77
N TYR A 350 23.51 -5.61 16.02
CA TYR A 350 24.51 -5.13 16.97
C TYR A 350 25.57 -4.29 16.27
N SER A 351 26.25 -3.42 17.01
CA SER A 351 27.31 -2.58 16.44
C SER A 351 28.36 -3.38 15.67
N LYS A 352 28.73 -4.58 16.17
CA LYS A 352 29.65 -5.49 15.47
C LYS A 352 29.14 -5.96 14.11
N ASP A 353 27.82 -6.21 14.00
CA ASP A 353 27.21 -6.68 12.75
C ASP A 353 27.22 -5.57 11.71
N LEU A 354 26.91 -4.34 12.12
CA LEU A 354 26.96 -3.16 11.26
C LEU A 354 28.41 -2.87 10.82
N LEU A 355 29.35 -2.84 11.77
CA LEU A 355 30.75 -2.51 11.49
C LEU A 355 31.48 -3.60 10.68
N SER A 356 30.99 -4.85 10.70
CA SER A 356 31.55 -5.93 9.90
C SER A 356 31.14 -5.90 8.44
N LYS A 357 30.11 -5.12 8.07
CA LYS A 357 29.63 -5.04 6.69
C LYS A 357 30.70 -4.42 5.78
N GLU A 358 30.87 -5.06 4.65
CA GLU A 358 31.76 -4.59 3.59
C GLU A 358 31.07 -3.48 2.79
N TRP A 359 31.85 -2.54 2.32
CA TRP A 359 31.41 -1.51 1.41
C TRP A 359 32.49 -1.18 0.39
N PHE A 360 32.08 -0.63 -0.72
CA PHE A 360 32.97 -0.16 -1.76
C PHE A 360 33.14 1.36 -1.65
N ILE A 361 34.37 1.83 -1.83
CA ILE A 361 34.78 3.22 -1.60
C ILE A 361 35.27 3.80 -2.94
N PRO A 362 34.38 4.42 -3.73
CA PRO A 362 34.76 5.18 -4.92
C PRO A 362 35.52 6.45 -4.55
N CYS A 363 36.15 7.11 -5.53
CA CYS A 363 36.62 8.46 -5.33
C CYS A 363 35.45 9.42 -5.00
N LEU A 364 35.73 10.53 -4.32
CA LEU A 364 34.69 11.44 -3.80
C LEU A 364 33.75 11.97 -4.89
N GLU A 365 34.27 12.30 -6.08
CA GLU A 365 33.47 12.75 -7.22
C GLU A 365 32.46 11.68 -7.65
N GLU A 366 32.88 10.43 -7.68
CA GLU A 366 32.00 9.32 -8.06
C GLU A 366 30.97 9.01 -6.96
N GLN A 367 31.36 9.09 -5.67
CA GLN A 367 30.40 9.03 -4.56
C GLN A 367 29.29 10.06 -4.72
N GLN A 368 29.67 11.30 -5.07
CA GLN A 368 28.73 12.41 -5.28
C GLN A 368 27.75 12.06 -6.42
N ARG A 369 28.24 11.64 -7.58
CA ARG A 369 27.39 11.31 -8.73
C ARG A 369 26.44 10.15 -8.47
N ILE A 370 26.93 9.11 -7.80
CA ILE A 370 26.08 7.95 -7.43
C ILE A 370 24.97 8.41 -6.49
N SER A 371 25.31 9.19 -5.46
CA SER A 371 24.33 9.65 -4.48
C SER A 371 23.29 10.58 -5.11
N GLU A 372 23.69 11.51 -6.00
CA GLU A 372 22.78 12.40 -6.72
C GLU A 372 21.78 11.61 -7.59
N LEU A 373 22.24 10.59 -8.31
CA LEU A 373 21.35 9.74 -9.12
C LEU A 373 20.35 8.99 -8.24
N LEU A 374 20.81 8.35 -7.16
CA LEU A 374 19.95 7.61 -6.25
C LEU A 374 18.96 8.53 -5.52
N GLN A 375 19.38 9.74 -5.14
CA GLN A 375 18.51 10.73 -4.53
C GLN A 375 17.44 11.25 -5.52
N ALA A 376 17.81 11.51 -6.78
CA ALA A 376 16.85 11.88 -7.82
C ALA A 376 15.77 10.77 -8.02
N MET A 377 16.17 9.50 -7.95
CA MET A 377 15.23 8.38 -8.02
C MET A 377 14.30 8.33 -6.79
N LYS A 378 14.81 8.55 -5.57
CA LYS A 378 14.00 8.64 -4.36
C LYS A 378 12.94 9.76 -4.46
N ILE A 379 13.34 10.94 -4.93
CA ILE A 379 12.43 12.07 -5.16
C ILE A 379 11.33 11.66 -6.15
N LYS A 380 11.68 11.00 -7.26
CA LYS A 380 10.73 10.53 -8.26
C LYS A 380 9.73 9.50 -7.68
N ILE A 381 10.20 8.57 -6.85
CA ILE A 381 9.36 7.60 -6.14
C ILE A 381 8.40 8.34 -5.18
N SER A 382 8.90 9.27 -4.37
CA SER A 382 8.10 10.07 -3.45
C SER A 382 6.99 10.84 -4.18
N LEU A 383 7.28 11.48 -5.30
CA LEU A 383 6.29 12.19 -6.13
C LEU A 383 5.22 11.24 -6.69
N ARG A 384 5.61 10.03 -7.15
CA ARG A 384 4.67 9.00 -7.62
C ARG A 384 3.78 8.48 -6.50
N THR A 385 4.35 8.27 -5.31
CA THR A 385 3.60 7.87 -4.10
C THR A 385 2.58 8.94 -3.71
N LYS A 386 2.98 10.21 -3.67
CA LYS A 386 2.08 11.34 -3.39
C LYS A 386 0.94 11.42 -4.42
N LYS A 387 1.25 11.22 -5.71
CA LYS A 387 0.24 11.20 -6.78
C LYS A 387 -0.77 10.07 -6.57
N LEU A 388 -0.32 8.85 -6.27
CA LEU A 388 -1.19 7.71 -6.00
C LEU A 388 -2.12 7.98 -4.82
N LEU A 389 -1.58 8.46 -3.70
CA LEU A 389 -2.35 8.80 -2.50
C LEU A 389 -3.38 9.91 -2.79
N SER A 390 -3.02 10.93 -3.59
CA SER A 390 -3.94 11.99 -3.98
C SER A 390 -5.10 11.47 -4.82
N LEU A 391 -4.85 10.57 -5.77
CA LEU A 391 -5.90 9.93 -6.58
C LEU A 391 -6.85 9.09 -5.71
N GLN A 392 -6.31 8.33 -4.75
CA GLN A 392 -7.11 7.53 -3.81
C GLN A 392 -7.97 8.42 -2.89
N LYS A 393 -7.41 9.51 -2.36
CA LYS A 393 -8.16 10.51 -1.58
C LYS A 393 -9.26 11.16 -2.40
N LEU A 394 -8.97 11.50 -3.65
CA LEU A 394 -9.95 12.07 -4.59
C LEU A 394 -11.10 11.10 -4.86
N LYS A 395 -10.81 9.82 -5.11
CA LYS A 395 -11.85 8.79 -5.26
C LYS A 395 -12.72 8.71 -4.02
N LYS A 396 -12.12 8.62 -2.83
CA LYS A 396 -12.86 8.57 -1.56
C LYS A 396 -13.76 9.79 -1.38
N PHE A 397 -13.25 10.98 -1.67
CA PHE A 397 -14.02 12.22 -1.62
C PHE A 397 -15.26 12.17 -2.55
N PHE A 398 -15.09 11.84 -3.82
CA PHE A 398 -16.21 11.75 -4.75
C PHE A 398 -17.20 10.66 -4.38
N MET A 399 -16.75 9.51 -3.90
CA MET A 399 -17.63 8.46 -3.37
C MET A 399 -18.52 8.95 -2.21
N GLN A 400 -18.05 9.89 -1.39
CA GLN A 400 -18.82 10.50 -0.31
C GLN A 400 -19.75 11.61 -0.77
N GLN A 401 -19.43 12.31 -1.86
CA GLN A 401 -20.20 13.48 -2.32
C GLN A 401 -21.26 13.14 -3.36
N MET A 402 -21.05 12.09 -4.15
CA MET A 402 -21.93 11.75 -5.28
C MET A 402 -22.98 10.68 -4.95
N PHE A 403 -22.83 9.98 -3.81
CA PHE A 403 -23.80 8.96 -3.37
C PHE A 403 -24.46 9.35 -2.04
N VAL A 404 -25.77 9.02 -1.87
CA VAL A 404 -26.60 9.32 -0.70
C VAL A 404 -27.46 8.12 -0.30
#